data_0ba3c8ca569194a5e19cc08c7b35e764
#
_entry.id   0ba3c8ca569194a5e19cc08c7b35e764
#
_cell.length_a   1.000
_cell.length_b   1.000
_cell.length_c   1.000
_cell.angle_alpha   90.00
_cell.angle_beta   90.00
_cell.angle_gamma   90.00
#
_symmetry.space_group_name_H-M   'P 1'
#
loop_
_entity.id
_entity.type
_entity.pdbx_description
1 polymer ?
#
loop_
_entity_poly.entity_id
_entity_poly.type
_entity_poly.pdbx_seq_one_letter_code
_entity_poly.pdbx_strand_id
1 'polypeptide(L)'
;MILRKSRYFPLVAAAIFAGLGAVAPAHAASWLEKNFWLSGPNYDGVLPPCEAALNKIARRFAQKESRFWNSSLQIVGFQGVRETAFRPWANGTIPRRYCSATAYVSDGRKHRVNYWIGEDTGMIGMTWGVEWCVVGLDRNWAYNPACKMAQP
;
A
#
# COMPACT_ATOMS: atom_id res chain seq x y z
N MET A 1 56.06 3.01 -65.16
CA MET A 1 55.94 4.30 -64.41
C MET A 1 54.57 4.31 -63.77
N ILE A 2 54.49 3.82 -62.55
CA ILE A 2 53.24 3.55 -61.90
C ILE A 2 53.15 4.46 -60.62
N LEU A 3 52.28 5.43 -60.69
CA LEU A 3 52.04 6.35 -59.57
C LEU A 3 51.23 5.67 -58.47
N ARG A 4 51.82 5.58 -57.32
CA ARG A 4 51.21 5.04 -56.10
C ARG A 4 50.46 6.17 -55.34
N LYS A 5 49.13 6.16 -55.41
CA LYS A 5 48.25 7.09 -54.63
C LYS A 5 48.25 6.67 -53.20
N SER A 6 48.87 7.48 -52.36
CA SER A 6 48.74 7.37 -50.87
C SER A 6 47.37 7.88 -50.44
N ARG A 7 46.61 7.01 -49.78
CA ARG A 7 45.34 7.40 -49.16
C ARG A 7 45.62 7.68 -47.68
N TYR A 8 45.58 8.92 -47.31
CA TYR A 8 45.53 9.30 -45.90
C TYR A 8 44.12 9.06 -45.38
N PHE A 9 43.99 8.15 -44.43
CA PHE A 9 42.78 7.99 -43.60
C PHE A 9 42.84 9.02 -42.48
N PRO A 10 41.82 9.88 -42.28
CA PRO A 10 41.75 10.67 -41.07
C PRO A 10 41.23 9.79 -39.93
N LEU A 11 42.02 9.65 -38.88
CA LEU A 11 41.64 9.10 -37.61
C LEU A 11 40.60 10.04 -36.95
N VAL A 12 39.36 9.67 -37.03
CA VAL A 12 38.29 10.31 -36.23
C VAL A 12 38.42 9.77 -34.83
N ALA A 13 38.99 10.55 -33.95
CA ALA A 13 39.00 10.28 -32.51
C ALA A 13 37.58 10.48 -31.98
N ALA A 14 36.84 9.40 -31.78
CA ALA A 14 35.57 9.43 -31.06
C ALA A 14 35.86 9.64 -29.58
N ALA A 15 35.66 10.86 -29.09
CA ALA A 15 35.67 11.18 -27.67
C ALA A 15 34.40 10.61 -27.05
N ILE A 16 34.51 9.47 -26.38
CA ILE A 16 33.44 8.91 -25.55
C ILE A 16 33.38 9.75 -24.31
N PHE A 17 32.45 10.69 -24.24
CA PHE A 17 32.04 11.33 -23.00
C PHE A 17 31.31 10.30 -22.15
N ALA A 18 32.03 9.63 -21.28
CA ALA A 18 31.43 8.88 -20.15
C ALA A 18 30.84 9.89 -19.19
N GLY A 19 29.60 10.28 -19.43
CA GLY A 19 28.81 11.03 -18.46
C GLY A 19 28.55 10.13 -17.24
N LEU A 20 29.36 10.29 -16.21
CA LEU A 20 29.04 9.82 -14.87
C LEU A 20 27.80 10.59 -14.40
N GLY A 21 26.62 10.10 -14.77
CA GLY A 21 25.37 10.54 -14.18
C GLY A 21 25.41 10.19 -12.70
N ALA A 22 25.65 11.19 -11.86
CA ALA A 22 25.44 11.05 -10.44
C ALA A 22 23.99 10.63 -10.22
N VAL A 23 23.77 9.36 -9.91
CA VAL A 23 22.46 8.86 -9.48
C VAL A 23 22.21 9.47 -8.12
N ALA A 24 21.54 10.63 -8.10
CA ALA A 24 21.05 11.20 -6.85
C ALA A 24 20.08 10.19 -6.24
N PRO A 25 20.24 9.83 -4.95
CA PRO A 25 19.26 8.99 -4.28
C PRO A 25 17.92 9.70 -4.36
N ALA A 26 16.92 9.02 -4.94
CA ALA A 26 15.56 9.51 -4.94
C ALA A 26 15.05 9.51 -3.49
N HIS A 27 15.14 10.63 -2.82
CA HIS A 27 14.46 10.84 -1.57
C HIS A 27 12.97 10.90 -1.86
N ALA A 28 12.23 9.90 -1.44
CA ALA A 28 10.78 9.78 -1.70
C ALA A 28 9.98 10.94 -1.08
N ALA A 29 10.53 11.65 -0.09
CA ALA A 29 10.00 12.90 0.43
C ALA A 29 11.12 13.72 1.07
N SER A 30 11.10 15.04 0.87
CA SER A 30 12.01 15.95 1.55
C SER A 30 11.65 16.07 3.04
N TRP A 31 12.58 16.51 3.87
CA TRP A 31 12.29 16.81 5.28
C TRP A 31 11.15 17.81 5.42
N LEU A 32 11.05 18.79 4.53
CA LEU A 32 9.96 19.76 4.47
C LEU A 32 8.62 19.11 4.14
N GLU A 33 8.58 18.18 3.20
CA GLU A 33 7.35 17.44 2.86
C GLU A 33 6.88 16.55 4.00
N LYS A 34 7.81 15.95 4.74
CA LYS A 34 7.50 15.14 5.93
C LYS A 34 6.97 15.99 7.10
N ASN A 35 7.32 17.24 7.17
CA ASN A 35 7.01 18.12 8.32
C ASN A 35 6.16 19.34 7.94
N PHE A 36 5.65 19.40 6.72
CA PHE A 36 4.90 20.56 6.24
C PHE A 36 3.54 20.73 6.94
N TRP A 37 2.97 19.68 7.48
CA TRP A 37 1.71 19.71 8.19
C TRP A 37 1.93 19.56 9.68
N LEU A 38 2.05 20.69 10.37
CA LEU A 38 1.92 20.95 11.82
C LEU A 38 2.62 20.00 12.82
N SER A 39 2.80 18.79 12.47
CA SER A 39 3.61 17.75 13.07
C SER A 39 3.81 16.73 11.97
N GLY A 40 4.96 16.61 11.40
CA GLY A 40 5.28 15.56 10.44
C GLY A 40 4.79 14.21 10.94
N PRO A 41 4.89 13.13 10.15
CA PRO A 41 4.46 11.82 10.58
C PRO A 41 5.28 11.42 11.81
N ASN A 42 4.80 11.79 12.97
CA ASN A 42 5.29 11.27 14.24
C ASN A 42 4.77 9.85 14.37
N TYR A 43 5.37 8.93 13.59
CA TYR A 43 5.08 7.52 13.74
C TYR A 43 5.62 7.08 15.09
N ASP A 44 4.74 6.98 16.06
CA ASP A 44 5.05 6.50 17.41
C ASP A 44 4.92 4.97 17.53
N GLY A 45 4.39 4.33 16.49
CA GLY A 45 4.14 2.90 16.45
C GLY A 45 2.92 2.46 17.27
N VAL A 46 2.17 3.42 17.82
CA VAL A 46 0.98 3.14 18.62
C VAL A 46 -0.23 2.98 17.72
N LEU A 47 -0.55 1.73 17.41
CA LEU A 47 -1.73 1.38 16.63
C LEU A 47 -2.81 0.77 17.52
N PRO A 48 -4.10 1.07 17.27
CA PRO A 48 -5.18 0.46 18.01
C PRO A 48 -5.22 -1.06 17.79
N PRO A 49 -5.86 -1.81 18.71
CA PRO A 49 -6.03 -3.24 18.54
C PRO A 49 -6.90 -3.57 17.34
N CYS A 50 -6.82 -4.83 16.86
CA CYS A 50 -7.55 -5.30 15.68
C CYS A 50 -9.06 -5.02 15.75
N GLU A 51 -9.65 -5.14 16.92
CA GLU A 51 -11.08 -4.95 17.18
C GLU A 51 -11.56 -3.54 16.87
N ALA A 52 -10.71 -2.54 17.02
CA ALA A 52 -11.05 -1.13 16.78
C ALA A 52 -11.46 -0.85 15.32
N ALA A 53 -11.00 -1.65 14.38
CA ALA A 53 -11.30 -1.49 12.95
C ALA A 53 -12.66 -2.08 12.53
N LEU A 54 -13.23 -3.00 13.29
CA LEU A 54 -14.36 -3.84 12.86
C LEU A 54 -15.59 -3.04 12.45
N ASN A 55 -15.99 -2.08 13.28
CA ASN A 55 -17.15 -1.22 12.98
C ASN A 55 -16.93 -0.36 11.74
N LYS A 56 -15.68 0.11 11.52
CA LYS A 56 -15.32 0.88 10.33
C LYS A 56 -15.38 0.00 9.07
N ILE A 57 -14.93 -1.25 9.17
CA ILE A 57 -14.99 -2.26 8.10
C ILE A 57 -16.45 -2.57 7.77
N ALA A 58 -17.30 -2.88 8.75
CA ALA A 58 -18.71 -3.22 8.53
C ALA A 58 -19.46 -2.10 7.81
N ARG A 59 -19.29 -0.85 8.25
CA ARG A 59 -19.93 0.32 7.60
C ARG A 59 -19.44 0.52 6.16
N ARG A 60 -18.13 0.44 5.94
CA ARG A 60 -17.54 0.62 4.61
C ARG A 60 -17.90 -0.52 3.66
N PHE A 61 -18.03 -1.75 4.18
CA PHE A 61 -18.50 -2.89 3.41
C PHE A 61 -19.93 -2.63 2.92
N ALA A 62 -20.87 -2.31 3.81
CA ALA A 62 -22.26 -2.01 3.42
C ALA A 62 -22.36 -0.85 2.43
N GLN A 63 -21.58 0.21 2.63
CA GLN A 63 -21.50 1.34 1.70
C GLN A 63 -20.96 0.92 0.33
N LYS A 64 -19.92 0.09 0.29
CA LYS A 64 -19.35 -0.43 -0.97
C LYS A 64 -20.36 -1.31 -1.69
N GLU A 65 -21.02 -2.22 -0.99
CA GLU A 65 -22.04 -3.11 -1.56
C GLU A 65 -23.21 -2.33 -2.16
N SER A 66 -23.77 -1.38 -1.43
CA SER A 66 -24.89 -0.58 -1.93
C SER A 66 -24.51 0.32 -3.10
N ARG A 67 -23.35 1.00 -3.02
CA ARG A 67 -22.96 2.03 -3.99
C ARG A 67 -22.47 1.46 -5.32
N PHE A 68 -21.70 0.36 -5.28
CA PHE A 68 -21.04 -0.18 -6.47
C PHE A 68 -21.65 -1.47 -7.01
N TRP A 69 -22.36 -2.22 -6.16
CA TRP A 69 -22.88 -3.53 -6.52
C TRP A 69 -24.41 -3.63 -6.48
N ASN A 70 -25.08 -2.53 -6.13
CA ASN A 70 -26.51 -2.52 -5.91
C ASN A 70 -26.98 -3.68 -5.03
N SER A 71 -26.22 -3.97 -3.99
CA SER A 71 -26.35 -5.10 -3.09
C SER A 71 -26.69 -4.62 -1.67
N SER A 72 -27.57 -5.33 -0.99
CA SER A 72 -27.94 -5.09 0.40
C SER A 72 -27.09 -5.86 1.41
N LEU A 73 -26.02 -6.53 0.97
CA LEU A 73 -25.16 -7.29 1.85
C LEU A 73 -24.52 -6.42 2.94
N GLN A 74 -24.54 -6.93 4.16
CA GLN A 74 -23.97 -6.28 5.32
C GLN A 74 -23.22 -7.29 6.17
N ILE A 75 -22.15 -6.85 6.82
CA ILE A 75 -21.50 -7.65 7.85
C ILE A 75 -22.27 -7.42 9.14
N VAL A 76 -22.85 -8.48 9.69
CA VAL A 76 -23.68 -8.46 10.90
C VAL A 76 -22.91 -8.81 12.17
N GLY A 77 -21.70 -9.35 12.03
CA GLY A 77 -20.84 -9.69 13.16
C GLY A 77 -19.48 -10.19 12.76
N PHE A 78 -18.58 -10.26 13.73
CA PHE A 78 -17.24 -10.80 13.57
C PHE A 78 -16.91 -11.80 14.67
N GLN A 79 -16.08 -12.79 14.35
CA GLN A 79 -15.57 -13.78 15.29
C GLN A 79 -14.11 -14.10 15.00
N GLY A 80 -13.37 -14.53 16.02
CA GLY A 80 -11.99 -14.99 15.86
C GLY A 80 -11.05 -13.90 15.39
N VAL A 81 -11.24 -12.68 15.88
CA VAL A 81 -10.36 -11.55 15.62
C VAL A 81 -8.97 -11.85 16.18
N ARG A 82 -7.95 -11.68 15.36
CA ARG A 82 -6.57 -11.90 15.80
C ARG A 82 -5.60 -11.06 14.98
N GLU A 83 -4.53 -10.66 15.62
CA GLU A 83 -3.35 -10.13 14.95
C GLU A 83 -2.62 -11.27 14.23
N THR A 84 -2.19 -11.02 13.02
CA THR A 84 -1.43 -11.97 12.20
C THR A 84 0.02 -11.54 12.02
N ALA A 85 0.29 -10.24 12.04
CA ALA A 85 1.63 -9.68 12.03
C ALA A 85 1.58 -8.21 12.48
N PHE A 86 2.73 -7.74 12.95
CA PHE A 86 2.97 -6.33 13.22
C PHE A 86 4.27 -5.91 12.53
N ARG A 87 4.18 -4.86 11.74
CA ARG A 87 5.35 -4.19 11.15
C ARG A 87 5.55 -2.87 11.90
N PRO A 88 6.58 -2.78 12.74
CA PRO A 88 6.88 -1.54 13.46
C PRO A 88 7.37 -0.47 12.49
N TRP A 89 7.51 0.74 13.01
CA TRP A 89 8.16 1.80 12.27
C TRP A 89 9.58 1.39 11.85
N ALA A 90 9.92 1.67 10.60
CA ALA A 90 11.27 1.60 10.09
C ALA A 90 11.45 2.73 9.08
N ASN A 91 12.69 3.09 8.78
CA ASN A 91 12.97 4.20 7.87
C ASN A 91 12.27 3.97 6.50
N GLY A 92 11.32 4.87 6.16
CA GLY A 92 10.55 4.78 4.93
C GLY A 92 9.32 3.85 4.98
N THR A 93 8.96 3.30 6.13
CA THR A 93 7.77 2.45 6.26
C THR A 93 6.80 2.98 7.31
N ILE A 94 5.50 2.94 6.97
CA ILE A 94 4.42 3.26 7.89
C ILE A 94 4.17 2.05 8.79
N PRO A 95 4.08 2.22 10.12
CA PRO A 95 3.69 1.14 11.02
C PRO A 95 2.35 0.52 10.64
N ARG A 96 2.29 -0.80 10.63
CA ARG A 96 1.08 -1.55 10.26
C ARG A 96 0.85 -2.75 11.16
N ARG A 97 -0.40 -2.87 11.61
CA ARG A 97 -0.90 -4.04 12.31
C ARG A 97 -1.77 -4.84 11.37
N TYR A 98 -1.40 -6.05 11.06
CA TYR A 98 -2.18 -6.96 10.22
C TYR A 98 -3.06 -7.85 11.06
N CYS A 99 -4.30 -7.99 10.64
CA CYS A 99 -5.33 -8.67 11.37
C CYS A 99 -6.15 -9.59 10.47
N SER A 100 -6.77 -10.59 11.06
CA SER A 100 -7.72 -11.48 10.40
C SER A 100 -8.91 -11.74 11.31
N ALA A 101 -10.10 -11.90 10.72
CA ALA A 101 -11.33 -12.26 11.41
C ALA A 101 -12.22 -13.08 10.49
N THR A 102 -13.27 -13.70 11.04
CA THR A 102 -14.39 -14.25 10.29
C THR A 102 -15.56 -13.30 10.39
N ALA A 103 -16.04 -12.78 9.26
CA ALA A 103 -17.25 -11.98 9.16
C ALA A 103 -18.46 -12.85 8.88
N TYR A 104 -19.56 -12.58 9.59
CA TYR A 104 -20.88 -13.09 9.31
C TYR A 104 -21.61 -12.08 8.43
N VAL A 105 -22.07 -12.51 7.27
CA VAL A 105 -22.76 -11.65 6.30
C VAL A 105 -24.26 -11.89 6.37
N SER A 106 -25.05 -10.89 6.02
CA SER A 106 -26.52 -10.93 6.09
C SER A 106 -27.18 -12.00 5.21
N ASP A 107 -26.43 -12.58 4.26
CA ASP A 107 -26.86 -13.74 3.49
C ASP A 107 -26.67 -15.08 4.21
N GLY A 108 -26.26 -15.08 5.48
CA GLY A 108 -25.98 -16.24 6.30
C GLY A 108 -24.61 -16.88 6.06
N ARG A 109 -23.80 -16.36 5.18
CA ARG A 109 -22.47 -16.91 4.87
C ARG A 109 -21.39 -16.34 5.80
N LYS A 110 -20.31 -17.11 5.94
CA LYS A 110 -19.11 -16.74 6.66
C LYS A 110 -17.98 -16.48 5.68
N HIS A 111 -17.32 -15.36 5.85
CA HIS A 111 -16.18 -14.99 5.02
C HIS A 111 -14.98 -14.62 5.89
N ARG A 112 -13.78 -15.00 5.46
CA ARG A 112 -12.57 -14.48 6.07
C ARG A 112 -12.42 -13.00 5.68
N VAL A 113 -12.08 -12.18 6.65
CA VAL A 113 -11.69 -10.79 6.43
C VAL A 113 -10.21 -10.66 6.80
N ASN A 114 -9.41 -10.19 5.88
CA ASN A 114 -8.04 -9.78 6.13
C ASN A 114 -7.98 -8.26 6.07
N TYR A 115 -7.28 -7.65 7.01
CA TYR A 115 -7.17 -6.20 7.06
C TYR A 115 -5.89 -5.78 7.79
N TRP A 116 -5.46 -4.56 7.52
CA TRP A 116 -4.40 -3.95 8.29
C TRP A 116 -4.80 -2.55 8.74
N ILE A 117 -4.29 -2.16 9.87
CA ILE A 117 -4.42 -0.83 10.45
C ILE A 117 -3.07 -0.15 10.26
N GLY A 118 -3.08 1.04 9.65
CA GLY A 118 -1.88 1.84 9.44
C GLY A 118 -1.95 3.13 10.21
N GLU A 119 -0.82 3.54 10.77
CA GLU A 119 -0.67 4.84 11.40
C GLU A 119 -0.77 5.93 10.34
N ASP A 120 -1.40 7.03 10.65
CA ASP A 120 -1.59 8.19 9.77
C ASP A 120 -2.06 7.89 8.34
N THR A 121 -2.78 6.79 8.16
CA THR A 121 -3.41 6.40 6.90
C THR A 121 -4.92 6.69 6.87
N GLY A 122 -5.42 7.40 7.88
CA GLY A 122 -6.80 7.84 7.97
C GLY A 122 -7.09 9.07 7.11
N MET A 123 -8.09 9.84 7.52
CA MET A 123 -8.47 11.05 6.80
C MET A 123 -7.35 12.08 6.88
N ILE A 124 -6.82 12.46 5.71
CA ILE A 124 -5.75 13.49 5.55
C ILE A 124 -4.47 13.13 6.34
N GLY A 125 -4.21 11.85 6.62
CA GLY A 125 -3.02 11.45 7.35
C GLY A 125 -3.03 11.82 8.85
N MET A 126 -4.17 12.16 9.42
CA MET A 126 -4.25 12.63 10.82
C MET A 126 -4.59 11.54 11.84
N THR A 127 -5.07 10.40 11.39
CA THR A 127 -5.50 9.30 12.24
C THR A 127 -5.15 7.96 11.60
N TRP A 128 -5.27 6.89 12.36
CA TRP A 128 -5.12 5.56 11.80
C TRP A 128 -6.19 5.25 10.74
N GLY A 129 -5.76 4.60 9.69
CA GLY A 129 -6.61 4.09 8.62
C GLY A 129 -6.74 2.58 8.68
N VAL A 130 -7.65 2.04 7.88
CA VAL A 130 -7.83 0.61 7.71
C VAL A 130 -8.03 0.29 6.23
N GLU A 131 -7.26 -0.67 5.76
CA GLU A 131 -7.47 -1.37 4.50
C GLU A 131 -7.95 -2.78 4.79
N TRP A 132 -8.94 -3.23 4.03
CA TRP A 132 -9.62 -4.49 4.32
C TRP A 132 -10.10 -5.18 3.04
N CYS A 133 -10.17 -6.48 3.11
CA CYS A 133 -10.70 -7.31 2.04
C CYS A 133 -11.47 -8.50 2.60
N VAL A 134 -12.67 -8.73 2.08
CA VAL A 134 -13.51 -9.89 2.40
C VAL A 134 -13.28 -10.95 1.33
N VAL A 135 -12.73 -12.09 1.74
CA VAL A 135 -12.41 -13.19 0.82
C VAL A 135 -13.69 -13.71 0.15
N GLY A 136 -13.68 -13.76 -1.16
CA GLY A 136 -14.82 -14.16 -1.98
C GLY A 136 -15.81 -13.03 -2.31
N LEU A 137 -15.64 -11.84 -1.72
CA LEU A 137 -16.43 -10.63 -2.03
C LEU A 137 -15.59 -9.47 -2.54
N ASP A 138 -14.34 -9.73 -2.94
CA ASP A 138 -13.49 -8.77 -3.64
C ASP A 138 -13.78 -8.82 -5.15
N ARG A 139 -14.97 -8.35 -5.55
CA ARG A 139 -15.50 -8.48 -6.91
C ARG A 139 -14.76 -7.68 -7.97
N ASN A 140 -14.10 -6.63 -7.58
CA ASN A 140 -13.27 -5.80 -8.46
C ASN A 140 -11.78 -6.17 -8.43
N TRP A 141 -11.44 -7.27 -7.77
CA TRP A 141 -10.09 -7.84 -7.74
C TRP A 141 -9.01 -6.88 -7.23
N ALA A 142 -9.40 -5.91 -6.41
CA ALA A 142 -8.49 -4.88 -5.88
C ALA A 142 -7.39 -5.47 -4.98
N TYR A 143 -7.65 -6.62 -4.34
CA TYR A 143 -6.74 -7.27 -3.41
C TYR A 143 -6.38 -8.70 -3.83
N ASN A 144 -6.49 -9.00 -5.12
CA ASN A 144 -6.29 -10.32 -5.70
C ASN A 144 -4.83 -10.83 -5.56
N PRO A 145 -4.59 -12.15 -5.52
CA PRO A 145 -5.59 -13.22 -5.34
C PRO A 145 -6.00 -13.36 -3.87
N ALA A 146 -7.27 -13.74 -3.65
CA ALA A 146 -7.79 -14.12 -2.32
C ALA A 146 -7.44 -13.12 -1.19
N CYS A 147 -7.53 -11.83 -1.47
CA CYS A 147 -7.19 -10.76 -0.52
C CYS A 147 -5.71 -10.73 -0.07
N LYS A 148 -4.79 -11.23 -0.89
CA LYS A 148 -3.36 -11.29 -0.53
C LYS A 148 -2.77 -9.93 -0.14
N MET A 149 -3.19 -8.85 -0.82
CA MET A 149 -2.68 -7.50 -0.55
C MET A 149 -3.11 -6.92 0.80
N ALA A 150 -4.10 -7.53 1.47
CA ALA A 150 -4.50 -7.16 2.83
C ALA A 150 -3.84 -8.07 3.91
N GLN A 151 -2.88 -8.89 3.52
CA GLN A 151 -2.11 -9.78 4.38
C GLN A 151 -0.67 -9.27 4.52
N PRO A 152 0.08 -9.74 5.54
CA PRO A 152 1.47 -9.35 5.76
C PRO A 152 2.40 -9.74 4.61
#